data_1acc2e14bb5af3c083d2639467acacc3
#
_entry.id   1acc2e14bb5af3c083d2639467acacc3
#
_cell.length_a   1.000
_cell.length_b   1.000
_cell.length_c   1.000
_cell.angle_alpha   90.00
_cell.angle_beta   90.00
_cell.angle_gamma   90.00
#
_symmetry.space_group_name_H-M   'P 1'
#
loop_
_entity.id
_entity.type
_entity.pdbx_description
1 polymer ?
#
loop_
_entity_poly.entity_id
_entity_poly.type
_entity_poly.pdbx_seq_one_letter_code
_entity_poly.pdbx_strand_id
1 'polypeptide(L)'
;MNRRTFLVPLLLALTLLTGGCKSGSTSSAGATAVPQSTSSDMATPSSAAPGSAAATNANGCPTSNTASFAKTKFVLHTGLAFGAFHRYLYKPLRAGTFTTSGAIHRVGAIAKGGAAALFIKREVRLAIEDVKANPTLCNTLAAPLTNLSDTISGAVSKLKGGDTSGLTAAEQGISSIETAATKGGAAITENANANIG
;
A
#
# COMPACT_ATOMS: atom_id res chain seq x y z
N MET A 1 15.20 7.84 -46.94
CA MET A 1 16.65 7.61 -46.71
C MET A 1 17.06 8.54 -45.61
N ASN A 2 17.33 8.03 -44.41
CA ASN A 2 18.36 8.45 -43.46
C ASN A 2 18.16 7.64 -42.17
N ARG A 3 18.87 6.52 -42.13
CA ARG A 3 19.07 5.73 -40.90
C ARG A 3 20.05 6.50 -40.04
N ARG A 4 19.62 6.94 -38.85
CA ARG A 4 20.55 7.35 -37.79
C ARG A 4 20.47 6.34 -36.66
N THR A 5 21.40 5.40 -36.71
CA THR A 5 21.75 4.45 -35.66
C THR A 5 22.37 5.23 -34.50
N PHE A 6 21.71 5.33 -33.38
CA PHE A 6 22.31 5.76 -32.12
C PHE A 6 22.53 4.52 -31.24
N LEU A 7 23.74 4.02 -31.30
CA LEU A 7 24.32 3.11 -30.31
C LEU A 7 24.69 3.95 -29.08
N VAL A 8 24.01 3.74 -27.98
CA VAL A 8 24.41 4.26 -26.67
C VAL A 8 24.92 3.08 -25.84
N PRO A 9 26.19 3.07 -25.42
CA PRO A 9 26.71 2.00 -24.57
C PRO A 9 26.19 2.15 -23.13
N LEU A 10 25.60 1.05 -22.65
CA LEU A 10 25.15 0.84 -21.29
C LEU A 10 26.37 0.63 -20.37
N LEU A 11 26.75 1.64 -19.61
CA LEU A 11 27.75 1.52 -18.54
C LEU A 11 27.04 1.13 -17.22
N LEU A 12 27.16 -0.14 -16.89
CA LEU A 12 26.71 -0.73 -15.65
C LEU A 12 27.77 -0.44 -14.56
N ALA A 13 27.51 0.50 -13.66
CA ALA A 13 28.32 0.69 -12.45
C ALA A 13 27.61 0.10 -11.25
N LEU A 14 28.02 -1.12 -10.90
CA LEU A 14 27.59 -1.85 -9.72
C LEU A 14 28.50 -1.47 -8.54
N THR A 15 28.08 -0.59 -7.65
CA THR A 15 28.80 -0.28 -6.41
C THR A 15 28.18 -1.05 -5.25
N LEU A 16 28.88 -2.10 -4.81
CA LEU A 16 28.64 -2.82 -3.57
C LEU A 16 29.12 -1.96 -2.38
N LEU A 17 28.19 -1.45 -1.56
CA LEU A 17 28.52 -0.93 -0.23
C LEU A 17 28.25 -2.02 0.82
N THR A 18 29.32 -2.70 1.22
CA THR A 18 29.35 -3.52 2.43
C THR A 18 29.62 -2.62 3.63
N GLY A 19 28.61 -2.31 4.43
CA GLY A 19 28.75 -1.62 5.72
C GLY A 19 28.63 -2.61 6.87
N GLY A 20 29.76 -3.04 7.44
CA GLY A 20 29.81 -3.93 8.58
C GLY A 20 29.47 -3.22 9.88
N CYS A 21 28.55 -3.79 10.67
CA CYS A 21 28.33 -3.43 12.07
C CYS A 21 29.37 -4.13 12.94
N LYS A 22 30.24 -3.34 13.58
CA LYS A 22 31.21 -3.80 14.56
C LYS A 22 30.61 -3.62 15.97
N SER A 23 30.30 -4.73 16.62
CA SER A 23 30.03 -4.80 18.05
C SER A 23 31.33 -4.56 18.81
N GLY A 24 31.33 -3.61 19.72
CA GLY A 24 32.42 -3.38 20.66
C GLY A 24 31.87 -3.32 22.08
N SER A 25 32.02 -4.44 22.81
CA SER A 25 31.87 -4.47 24.27
C SER A 25 33.19 -4.03 24.89
N THR A 26 33.17 -3.08 25.82
CA THR A 26 34.21 -2.92 26.83
C THR A 26 33.61 -2.46 28.15
N SER A 27 33.70 -3.34 29.11
CA SER A 27 33.48 -3.08 30.54
C SER A 27 34.66 -2.27 31.09
N SER A 28 34.39 -1.28 31.93
CA SER A 28 35.31 -0.95 33.02
C SER A 28 34.59 -0.20 34.12
N ALA A 29 34.77 -0.66 35.33
CA ALA A 29 34.28 -0.16 36.60
C ALA A 29 34.98 1.12 37.01
N GLY A 30 34.28 1.94 37.82
CA GLY A 30 34.86 3.07 38.53
C GLY A 30 33.78 3.75 39.40
N ALA A 31 33.76 3.40 40.67
CA ALA A 31 32.92 3.98 41.70
C ALA A 31 33.45 5.38 42.12
N THR A 32 32.57 6.35 42.32
CA THR A 32 32.72 7.34 43.41
C THR A 32 31.41 8.11 43.65
N ALA A 33 31.13 8.39 44.89
CA ALA A 33 29.90 8.79 45.53
C ALA A 33 29.36 10.21 45.25
N VAL A 34 28.04 10.30 45.35
CA VAL A 34 26.99 11.28 45.70
C VAL A 34 27.41 12.76 45.99
N PRO A 35 26.56 13.80 45.70
CA PRO A 35 25.35 14.00 46.50
C PRO A 35 24.08 14.35 45.68
N GLN A 36 22.99 14.07 46.32
CA GLN A 36 21.59 14.27 46.11
C GLN A 36 21.21 15.77 45.89
N SER A 37 20.40 16.05 44.88
CA SER A 37 19.54 17.25 44.84
C SER A 37 18.31 17.02 43.99
N THR A 38 17.17 16.99 44.65
CA THR A 38 15.82 17.49 44.33
C THR A 38 15.23 17.30 42.92
N SER A 39 14.23 16.45 42.93
CA SER A 39 12.91 16.50 42.25
C SER A 39 12.72 17.52 41.12
N SER A 40 12.57 17.00 39.92
CA SER A 40 11.70 17.56 38.90
C SER A 40 11.05 16.39 38.17
N ASP A 41 9.73 16.29 38.30
CA ASP A 41 8.86 15.37 37.57
C ASP A 41 9.10 15.49 36.07
N MET A 42 9.90 14.60 35.52
CA MET A 42 10.00 14.39 34.09
C MET A 42 9.24 13.12 33.78
N ALA A 43 8.06 13.30 33.20
CA ALA A 43 7.22 12.22 32.68
C ALA A 43 8.06 11.25 31.88
N THR A 44 8.29 10.07 32.42
CA THR A 44 8.90 8.93 31.75
C THR A 44 8.03 8.59 30.52
N PRO A 45 8.57 8.50 29.31
CA PRO A 45 7.81 7.91 28.22
C PRO A 45 7.55 6.45 28.59
N SER A 46 6.29 6.15 28.86
CA SER A 46 5.82 4.79 29.13
C SER A 46 6.23 3.90 27.96
N SER A 47 7.26 3.08 28.17
CA SER A 47 7.57 1.96 27.31
C SER A 47 6.32 1.08 27.23
N ALA A 48 5.63 1.14 26.10
CA ALA A 48 4.53 0.24 25.82
C ALA A 48 5.03 -1.19 25.92
N ALA A 49 4.55 -1.91 26.92
CA ALA A 49 4.80 -3.34 27.09
C ALA A 49 4.31 -4.07 25.81
N PRO A 50 5.06 -5.05 25.29
CA PRO A 50 4.59 -5.86 24.18
C PRO A 50 3.46 -6.77 24.66
N GLY A 51 2.25 -6.60 24.07
CA GLY A 51 1.30 -7.69 23.95
C GLY A 51 0.14 -7.79 24.92
N SER A 52 -0.64 -6.73 25.12
CA SER A 52 -2.08 -6.95 25.35
C SER A 52 -2.75 -7.10 24.00
N ALA A 53 -3.16 -8.31 23.64
CA ALA A 53 -4.00 -8.53 22.47
C ALA A 53 -5.22 -7.60 22.60
N ALA A 54 -5.42 -6.69 21.65
CA ALA A 54 -6.56 -5.79 21.68
C ALA A 54 -7.84 -6.62 21.70
N ALA A 55 -8.78 -6.28 22.59
CA ALA A 55 -10.07 -6.95 22.65
C ALA A 55 -10.76 -6.81 21.27
N THR A 56 -11.28 -7.93 20.74
CA THR A 56 -11.98 -7.98 19.47
C THR A 56 -13.44 -8.32 19.65
N ASN A 57 -14.30 -7.82 18.78
CA ASN A 57 -15.71 -8.21 18.70
C ASN A 57 -15.89 -9.55 17.97
N ALA A 58 -17.14 -10.02 17.85
CA ALA A 58 -17.48 -11.27 17.17
C ALA A 58 -17.02 -11.35 15.70
N ASN A 59 -16.78 -10.20 15.03
CA ASN A 59 -16.29 -10.11 13.67
C ASN A 59 -14.76 -10.06 13.58
N GLY A 60 -14.05 -10.22 14.70
CA GLY A 60 -12.59 -10.11 14.76
C GLY A 60 -12.06 -8.67 14.65
N CYS A 61 -12.94 -7.68 14.70
CA CYS A 61 -12.54 -6.27 14.67
C CYS A 61 -12.24 -5.75 16.09
N PRO A 62 -11.27 -4.83 16.24
CA PRO A 62 -10.93 -4.29 17.56
C PRO A 62 -12.11 -3.52 18.15
N THR A 63 -12.24 -3.51 19.47
CA THR A 63 -13.26 -2.72 20.18
C THR A 63 -12.87 -1.26 20.37
N SER A 64 -11.58 -0.94 20.20
CA SER A 64 -11.03 0.43 20.25
C SER A 64 -9.98 0.61 19.15
N ASN A 65 -9.61 1.86 18.85
CA ASN A 65 -8.53 2.14 17.90
C ASN A 65 -7.21 1.56 18.40
N THR A 66 -6.54 0.75 17.58
CA THR A 66 -5.25 0.13 17.91
C THR A 66 -4.08 0.84 17.23
N ALA A 67 -4.33 1.75 16.28
CA ALA A 67 -3.31 2.57 15.63
C ALA A 67 -3.75 4.02 15.50
N SER A 68 -2.81 4.94 15.70
CA SER A 68 -3.02 6.36 15.47
C SER A 68 -3.17 6.63 13.97
N PHE A 69 -4.06 7.56 13.61
CA PHE A 69 -4.30 7.99 12.23
C PHE A 69 -4.75 6.88 11.27
N ALA A 70 -5.31 5.77 11.77
CA ALA A 70 -5.75 4.65 10.93
C ALA A 70 -6.68 5.12 9.78
N LYS A 71 -7.66 6.00 10.07
CA LYS A 71 -8.54 6.58 9.02
C LYS A 71 -7.78 7.36 7.96
N THR A 72 -6.84 8.21 8.37
CA THR A 72 -6.06 9.05 7.44
C THR A 72 -5.17 8.19 6.54
N LYS A 73 -4.50 7.19 7.12
CA LYS A 73 -3.68 6.24 6.38
C LYS A 73 -4.52 5.41 5.41
N PHE A 74 -5.67 4.92 5.85
CA PHE A 74 -6.62 4.22 4.99
C PHE A 74 -7.00 5.06 3.76
N VAL A 75 -7.41 6.33 3.95
CA VAL A 75 -7.77 7.23 2.84
C VAL A 75 -6.58 7.45 1.90
N LEU A 76 -5.37 7.59 2.44
CA LEU A 76 -4.16 7.74 1.64
C LEU A 76 -3.88 6.51 0.77
N HIS A 77 -3.85 5.32 1.39
CA HIS A 77 -3.53 4.08 0.67
C HIS A 77 -4.60 3.72 -0.35
N THR A 78 -5.90 3.88 -0.01
CA THR A 78 -6.98 3.64 -0.97
C THR A 78 -6.98 4.68 -2.09
N GLY A 79 -6.73 5.95 -1.81
CA GLY A 79 -6.63 7.00 -2.82
C GLY A 79 -5.52 6.75 -3.83
N LEU A 80 -4.37 6.25 -3.37
CA LEU A 80 -3.25 5.84 -4.23
C LEU A 80 -3.61 4.60 -5.07
N ALA A 81 -4.20 3.58 -4.43
CA ALA A 81 -4.59 2.34 -5.10
C ALA A 81 -5.61 2.59 -6.21
N PHE A 82 -6.68 3.33 -5.90
CA PHE A 82 -7.79 3.58 -6.83
C PHE A 82 -7.39 4.53 -7.95
N GLY A 83 -6.61 5.57 -7.65
CA GLY A 83 -6.03 6.44 -8.68
C GLY A 83 -5.12 5.70 -9.65
N ALA A 84 -4.27 4.78 -9.15
CA ALA A 84 -3.44 3.92 -9.99
C ALA A 84 -4.29 2.94 -10.82
N PHE A 85 -5.35 2.35 -10.23
CA PHE A 85 -6.27 1.47 -10.95
C PHE A 85 -6.92 2.20 -12.12
N HIS A 86 -7.51 3.37 -11.89
CA HIS A 86 -8.15 4.15 -12.94
C HIS A 86 -7.17 4.58 -14.04
N ARG A 87 -5.97 5.00 -13.66
CA ARG A 87 -4.97 5.49 -14.62
C ARG A 87 -4.39 4.38 -15.50
N TYR A 88 -4.03 3.23 -14.91
CA TYR A 88 -3.22 2.22 -15.59
C TYR A 88 -3.99 0.97 -16.02
N LEU A 89 -5.18 0.76 -15.48
CA LEU A 89 -6.03 -0.39 -15.80
C LEU A 89 -7.35 0.03 -16.45
N TYR A 90 -8.12 0.88 -15.80
CA TYR A 90 -9.47 1.21 -16.26
C TYR A 90 -9.50 2.13 -17.49
N LYS A 91 -8.70 3.19 -17.54
CA LYS A 91 -8.59 4.04 -18.75
C LYS A 91 -8.11 3.27 -19.96
N PRO A 92 -7.03 2.45 -19.91
CA PRO A 92 -6.65 1.58 -21.03
C PRO A 92 -7.72 0.55 -21.41
N LEU A 93 -8.47 0.01 -20.43
CA LEU A 93 -9.61 -0.85 -20.68
C LEU A 93 -10.66 -0.14 -21.54
N ARG A 94 -11.09 1.05 -21.11
CA ARG A 94 -12.10 1.87 -21.83
C ARG A 94 -11.63 2.30 -23.20
N ALA A 95 -10.33 2.48 -23.39
CA ALA A 95 -9.73 2.80 -24.69
C ALA A 95 -9.53 1.56 -25.60
N GLY A 96 -9.88 0.35 -25.14
CA GLY A 96 -9.66 -0.89 -25.88
C GLY A 96 -8.19 -1.27 -26.05
N THR A 97 -7.28 -0.65 -25.28
CA THR A 97 -5.82 -0.82 -25.47
C THR A 97 -5.38 -2.27 -25.21
N PHE A 98 -6.10 -3.01 -24.38
CA PHE A 98 -5.78 -4.40 -24.06
C PHE A 98 -6.25 -5.39 -25.13
N THR A 99 -7.20 -5.02 -26.00
CA THR A 99 -7.86 -5.94 -26.94
C THR A 99 -7.66 -5.55 -28.40
N THR A 100 -7.75 -4.26 -28.75
CA THR A 100 -7.80 -3.76 -30.12
C THR A 100 -6.52 -3.11 -30.62
N SER A 101 -5.58 -2.73 -29.72
CA SER A 101 -4.32 -2.11 -30.11
C SER A 101 -3.38 -3.12 -30.77
N GLY A 102 -2.52 -2.66 -31.69
CA GLY A 102 -1.47 -3.47 -32.32
C GLY A 102 -0.59 -4.17 -31.26
N ALA A 103 0.01 -5.31 -31.65
CA ALA A 103 0.69 -6.23 -30.73
C ALA A 103 1.69 -5.54 -29.77
N ILE A 104 2.50 -4.61 -30.25
CA ILE A 104 3.52 -3.91 -29.47
C ILE A 104 2.87 -3.00 -28.41
N HIS A 105 1.84 -2.24 -28.77
CA HIS A 105 1.13 -1.36 -27.83
C HIS A 105 0.37 -2.16 -26.78
N ARG A 106 -0.22 -3.28 -27.17
CA ARG A 106 -0.91 -4.20 -26.25
C ARG A 106 0.05 -4.79 -25.21
N VAL A 107 1.22 -5.28 -25.63
CA VAL A 107 2.23 -5.83 -24.72
C VAL A 107 2.71 -4.77 -23.75
N GLY A 108 2.97 -3.54 -24.20
CA GLY A 108 3.34 -2.43 -23.33
C GLY A 108 2.25 -2.05 -22.33
N ALA A 109 0.99 -2.05 -22.74
CA ALA A 109 -0.15 -1.80 -21.86
C ALA A 109 -0.31 -2.89 -20.80
N ILE A 110 -0.18 -4.16 -21.18
CA ILE A 110 -0.24 -5.30 -20.26
C ILE A 110 0.92 -5.24 -19.24
N ALA A 111 2.14 -4.91 -19.68
CA ALA A 111 3.29 -4.78 -18.78
C ALA A 111 3.09 -3.66 -17.75
N LYS A 112 2.64 -2.47 -18.20
CA LYS A 112 2.32 -1.35 -17.31
C LYS A 112 1.17 -1.68 -16.36
N GLY A 113 0.12 -2.32 -16.86
CA GLY A 113 -1.01 -2.81 -16.06
C GLY A 113 -0.57 -3.81 -14.99
N GLY A 114 0.36 -4.70 -15.32
CA GLY A 114 0.95 -5.65 -14.38
C GLY A 114 1.73 -4.97 -13.26
N ALA A 115 2.57 -3.99 -13.58
CA ALA A 115 3.30 -3.20 -12.59
C ALA A 115 2.34 -2.41 -11.70
N ALA A 116 1.32 -1.75 -12.30
CA ALA A 116 0.29 -1.05 -11.56
C ALA A 116 -0.46 -1.97 -10.60
N ALA A 117 -0.77 -3.19 -11.00
CA ALA A 117 -1.47 -4.16 -10.16
C ALA A 117 -0.65 -4.57 -8.92
N LEU A 118 0.66 -4.71 -9.04
CA LEU A 118 1.53 -4.97 -7.89
C LEU A 118 1.51 -3.80 -6.91
N PHE A 119 1.57 -2.57 -7.41
CA PHE A 119 1.46 -1.36 -6.61
C PHE A 119 0.09 -1.29 -5.90
N ILE A 120 -1.01 -1.45 -6.66
CA ILE A 120 -2.38 -1.44 -6.14
C ILE A 120 -2.54 -2.51 -5.04
N LYS A 121 -2.06 -3.72 -5.28
CA LYS A 121 -2.13 -4.81 -4.30
C LYS A 121 -1.40 -4.47 -3.00
N ARG A 122 -0.24 -3.81 -3.08
CA ARG A 122 0.49 -3.33 -1.91
C ARG A 122 -0.32 -2.30 -1.13
N GLU A 123 -0.84 -1.28 -1.83
CA GLU A 123 -1.60 -0.19 -1.19
C GLU A 123 -2.92 -0.70 -0.59
N VAL A 124 -3.64 -1.59 -1.28
CA VAL A 124 -4.86 -2.22 -0.73
C VAL A 124 -4.55 -3.06 0.52
N ARG A 125 -3.41 -3.78 0.55
CA ARG A 125 -3.00 -4.51 1.76
C ARG A 125 -2.75 -3.56 2.94
N LEU A 126 -2.04 -2.45 2.72
CA LEU A 126 -1.83 -1.43 3.75
C LEU A 126 -3.16 -0.82 4.21
N ALA A 127 -4.07 -0.53 3.29
CA ALA A 127 -5.42 -0.07 3.62
C ALA A 127 -6.20 -1.09 4.48
N ILE A 128 -6.06 -2.38 4.22
CA ILE A 128 -6.68 -3.45 5.03
C ILE A 128 -6.10 -3.46 6.46
N GLU A 129 -4.78 -3.26 6.61
CA GLU A 129 -4.13 -3.16 7.92
C GLU A 129 -4.66 -1.94 8.71
N ASP A 130 -4.78 -0.79 8.04
CA ASP A 130 -5.33 0.43 8.65
C ASP A 130 -6.80 0.27 9.03
N VAL A 131 -7.60 -0.35 8.17
CA VAL A 131 -9.02 -0.65 8.44
C VAL A 131 -9.14 -1.55 9.67
N LYS A 132 -8.33 -2.61 9.76
CA LYS A 132 -8.31 -3.52 10.90
C LYS A 132 -7.90 -2.85 12.21
N ALA A 133 -7.24 -1.71 12.15
CA ALA A 133 -6.86 -0.94 13.34
C ALA A 133 -7.96 0.01 13.85
N ASN A 134 -9.09 0.16 13.12
CA ASN A 134 -10.18 1.04 13.49
C ASN A 134 -11.51 0.28 13.55
N PRO A 135 -12.23 0.27 14.69
CA PRO A 135 -13.45 -0.54 14.86
C PRO A 135 -14.54 -0.23 13.83
N THR A 136 -14.77 1.03 13.53
CA THR A 136 -15.82 1.47 12.60
C THR A 136 -15.50 1.03 11.16
N LEU A 137 -14.27 1.27 10.71
CA LEU A 137 -13.85 0.89 9.36
C LEU A 137 -13.76 -0.63 9.21
N CYS A 138 -13.27 -1.34 10.24
CA CYS A 138 -13.12 -2.78 10.21
C CYS A 138 -14.45 -3.48 9.96
N ASN A 139 -15.48 -3.12 10.69
CA ASN A 139 -16.81 -3.74 10.55
C ASN A 139 -17.45 -3.52 9.16
N THR A 140 -17.06 -2.45 8.46
CA THR A 140 -17.70 -2.08 7.19
C THR A 140 -16.84 -2.35 5.96
N LEU A 141 -15.52 -2.28 6.07
CA LEU A 141 -14.62 -2.24 4.93
C LEU A 141 -13.62 -3.41 4.85
N ALA A 142 -13.38 -4.16 5.94
CA ALA A 142 -12.38 -5.22 5.92
C ALA A 142 -12.69 -6.31 4.88
N ALA A 143 -13.92 -6.82 4.85
CA ALA A 143 -14.33 -7.82 3.88
C ALA A 143 -14.40 -7.28 2.44
N PRO A 144 -15.04 -6.13 2.15
CA PRO A 144 -15.02 -5.54 0.81
C PRO A 144 -13.62 -5.30 0.24
N LEU A 145 -12.67 -4.80 1.05
CA LEU A 145 -11.28 -4.59 0.60
C LEU A 145 -10.55 -5.89 0.31
N THR A 146 -10.76 -6.93 1.11
CA THR A 146 -10.19 -8.26 0.86
C THR A 146 -10.72 -8.82 -0.46
N ASN A 147 -12.03 -8.76 -0.69
CA ASN A 147 -12.65 -9.21 -1.93
C ASN A 147 -12.16 -8.41 -3.15
N LEU A 148 -11.96 -7.10 -3.01
CA LEU A 148 -11.38 -6.27 -4.07
C LEU A 148 -9.94 -6.69 -4.39
N SER A 149 -9.12 -6.97 -3.37
CA SER A 149 -7.73 -7.44 -3.56
C SER A 149 -7.70 -8.73 -4.39
N ASP A 150 -8.59 -9.67 -4.08
CA ASP A 150 -8.67 -10.95 -4.80
C ASP A 150 -9.20 -10.75 -6.23
N THR A 151 -10.20 -9.89 -6.41
CA THR A 151 -10.74 -9.53 -7.72
C THR A 151 -9.68 -8.91 -8.62
N ILE A 152 -8.90 -7.95 -8.13
CA ILE A 152 -7.80 -7.33 -8.88
C ILE A 152 -6.72 -8.36 -9.23
N SER A 153 -6.35 -9.23 -8.29
CA SER A 153 -5.37 -10.28 -8.53
C SER A 153 -5.82 -11.26 -9.63
N GLY A 154 -7.06 -11.67 -9.60
CA GLY A 154 -7.68 -12.52 -10.63
C GLY A 154 -7.79 -11.81 -11.98
N ALA A 155 -8.20 -10.54 -12.00
CA ALA A 155 -8.33 -9.74 -13.21
C ALA A 155 -6.99 -9.59 -13.94
N VAL A 156 -5.92 -9.30 -13.21
CA VAL A 156 -4.57 -9.15 -13.81
C VAL A 156 -4.03 -10.46 -14.36
N SER A 157 -4.30 -11.58 -13.71
CA SER A 157 -3.92 -12.90 -14.20
C SER A 157 -4.59 -13.21 -15.56
N LYS A 158 -5.87 -12.87 -15.70
CA LYS A 158 -6.66 -13.05 -16.93
C LYS A 158 -6.29 -12.06 -18.03
N LEU A 159 -5.87 -10.85 -17.68
CA LEU A 159 -5.49 -9.80 -18.61
C LEU A 159 -4.37 -10.23 -19.59
N LYS A 160 -3.47 -11.09 -19.15
CA LYS A 160 -2.42 -11.68 -20.02
C LYS A 160 -3.02 -12.44 -21.19
N GLY A 161 -4.17 -13.11 -20.99
CA GLY A 161 -4.93 -13.79 -22.02
C GLY A 161 -5.90 -12.90 -22.81
N GLY A 162 -5.98 -11.60 -22.48
CA GLY A 162 -6.90 -10.66 -23.12
C GLY A 162 -8.30 -10.60 -22.50
N ASP A 163 -8.57 -11.35 -21.43
CA ASP A 163 -9.83 -11.27 -20.69
C ASP A 163 -9.79 -10.06 -19.74
N THR A 164 -10.66 -9.10 -20.01
CA THR A 164 -10.77 -7.84 -19.27
C THR A 164 -11.96 -7.78 -18.30
N SER A 165 -12.77 -8.84 -18.23
CA SER A 165 -14.01 -8.86 -17.45
C SER A 165 -13.79 -8.57 -15.97
N GLY A 166 -12.70 -9.06 -15.40
CA GLY A 166 -12.33 -8.82 -14.00
C GLY A 166 -12.03 -7.36 -13.67
N LEU A 167 -11.59 -6.55 -14.65
CA LEU A 167 -11.34 -5.12 -14.42
C LEU A 167 -12.64 -4.33 -14.20
N THR A 168 -13.71 -4.70 -14.89
CA THR A 168 -15.04 -4.10 -14.69
C THR A 168 -15.60 -4.47 -13.30
N ALA A 169 -15.40 -5.72 -12.88
CA ALA A 169 -15.80 -6.15 -11.53
C ALA A 169 -15.00 -5.42 -10.44
N ALA A 170 -13.70 -5.18 -10.66
CA ALA A 170 -12.86 -4.41 -9.74
C ALA A 170 -13.35 -2.96 -9.62
N GLU A 171 -13.74 -2.32 -10.72
CA GLU A 171 -14.33 -0.96 -10.72
C GLU A 171 -15.60 -0.88 -9.87
N GLN A 172 -16.50 -1.85 -10.02
CA GLN A 172 -17.71 -1.92 -9.18
C GLN A 172 -17.38 -2.08 -7.71
N GLY A 173 -16.34 -2.88 -7.40
CA GLY A 173 -15.84 -3.05 -6.03
C GLY A 173 -15.28 -1.73 -5.46
N ILE A 174 -14.52 -0.98 -6.24
CA ILE A 174 -13.97 0.33 -5.86
C ILE A 174 -15.11 1.30 -5.52
N SER A 175 -16.09 1.47 -6.41
CA SER A 175 -17.23 2.37 -6.20
C SER A 175 -18.04 2.00 -4.94
N SER A 176 -18.20 0.71 -4.68
CA SER A 176 -18.87 0.22 -3.48
C SER A 176 -18.10 0.57 -2.20
N ILE A 177 -16.76 0.43 -2.23
CA ILE A 177 -15.88 0.77 -1.10
C ILE A 177 -15.88 2.29 -0.86
N GLU A 178 -15.83 3.12 -1.89
CA GLU A 178 -15.90 4.58 -1.76
C GLU A 178 -17.20 5.03 -1.10
N THR A 179 -18.31 4.44 -1.51
CA THR A 179 -19.63 4.69 -0.91
C THR A 179 -19.65 4.29 0.57
N ALA A 180 -19.13 3.11 0.90
CA ALA A 180 -19.08 2.61 2.27
C ALA A 180 -18.13 3.42 3.15
N ALA A 181 -16.96 3.82 2.61
CA ALA A 181 -15.98 4.66 3.28
C ALA A 181 -16.54 6.05 3.60
N THR A 182 -17.24 6.65 2.67
CA THR A 182 -17.92 7.95 2.87
C THR A 182 -18.93 7.85 4.01
N LYS A 183 -19.75 6.81 4.05
CA LYS A 183 -20.70 6.55 5.16
C LYS A 183 -19.99 6.33 6.50
N GLY A 184 -18.78 5.73 6.48
CA GLY A 184 -17.91 5.54 7.65
C GLY A 184 -17.14 6.79 8.09
N GLY A 185 -17.35 7.94 7.42
CA GLY A 185 -16.64 9.20 7.70
C GLY A 185 -15.15 9.16 7.31
N ALA A 186 -14.82 8.38 6.27
CA ALA A 186 -13.49 8.26 5.69
C ALA A 186 -13.56 8.37 4.16
N ALA A 187 -14.12 9.49 3.65
CA ALA A 187 -14.26 9.73 2.22
C ALA A 187 -12.91 9.60 1.49
N ILE A 188 -12.88 8.77 0.47
CA ILE A 188 -11.68 8.51 -0.33
C ILE A 188 -11.59 9.58 -1.42
N THR A 189 -10.41 10.17 -1.57
CA THR A 189 -10.07 11.03 -2.70
C THR A 189 -9.00 10.34 -3.52
N GLU A 190 -9.33 10.00 -4.76
CA GLU A 190 -8.40 9.34 -5.65
C GLU A 190 -7.22 10.23 -6.02
N ASN A 191 -6.03 9.67 -5.98
CA ASN A 191 -4.83 10.34 -6.44
C ASN A 191 -4.62 10.07 -7.95
N ALA A 192 -5.13 10.99 -8.78
CA ALA A 192 -4.98 10.89 -10.25
C ALA A 192 -3.51 10.90 -10.71
N ASN A 193 -2.59 11.34 -9.86
CA ASN A 193 -1.14 11.38 -10.14
C ASN A 193 -0.39 10.22 -9.48
N ALA A 194 -1.08 9.18 -9.00
CA ALA A 194 -0.42 8.00 -8.44
C ALA A 194 0.62 7.49 -9.44
N ASN A 195 1.89 7.47 -8.99
CA ASN A 195 3.02 7.01 -9.79
C ASN A 195 3.38 5.60 -9.32
N ILE A 196 3.54 4.71 -10.27
CA ILE A 196 3.89 3.30 -10.00
C ILE A 196 5.39 3.00 -10.09
N GLY A 197 6.21 4.04 -10.27
CA GLY A 197 7.66 3.93 -10.46
C GLY A 197 8.09 4.17 -11.90
#